data_9546811468ec63035e07fb5836ad0faf
#
_entry.id   9546811468ec63035e07fb5836ad0faf
#
_cell.length_a   1.000
_cell.length_b   1.000
_cell.length_c   1.000
_cell.angle_alpha   90.00
_cell.angle_beta   90.00
_cell.angle_gamma   90.00
#
_symmetry.space_group_name_H-M   'P 1'
#
loop_
_entity.id
_entity.type
_entity.pdbx_description
1 polymer ?
#
loop_
_entity_poly.entity_id
_entity_poly.type
_entity_poly.pdbx_seq_one_letter_code
_entity_poly.pdbx_strand_id
1 'polypeptide(L)'
;IWSRFLACQMASAVYDSVSIEAQSAGYTFRASHSELKFSGFTAVYEEGRDDEEEAPQSPLPDLREGEPLELKETRKEQHFTQPPAHYTDATLIRAMEEQGIGRPSTYAPTVSTILDREYVVKEGKYLRITNLGRVVTALMKERFSDIADLKFTANMEQRLDSVEEGKTAWKDVLREFYGDFEQDLENAEKALDGARIKVPDEVSEEICPECGRNLVVKSGRFGRFLACPGYPECTFTMPLVVEMPGRCPKCGGRLMKRTGNSKKTGKQYTYYCCEHVNSKDETAKCDFMTWDVPVKDDCPVCGHTMFKKAGRGFKKPFCINP
;
A
#
# COMPACT_ATOMS: atom_id res chain seq x y z
N ILE A 1 7.99 -14.83 -13.15
CA ILE A 1 9.26 -15.57 -13.06
C ILE A 1 9.60 -16.16 -14.44
N TRP A 2 8.70 -16.95 -15.07
CA TRP A 2 8.99 -17.61 -16.35
C TRP A 2 9.32 -16.63 -17.48
N SER A 3 8.53 -15.56 -17.65
CA SER A 3 8.78 -14.52 -18.66
C SER A 3 10.12 -13.83 -18.45
N ARG A 4 10.49 -13.53 -17.19
CA ARG A 4 11.78 -12.91 -16.88
C ARG A 4 12.94 -13.88 -17.15
N PHE A 5 12.78 -15.17 -16.84
CA PHE A 5 13.79 -16.19 -17.15
C PHE A 5 14.02 -16.28 -18.67
N LEU A 6 12.96 -16.33 -19.48
CA LEU A 6 13.07 -16.31 -20.93
C LEU A 6 13.75 -15.04 -21.44
N ALA A 7 13.33 -13.87 -20.93
CA ALA A 7 13.92 -12.59 -21.29
C ALA A 7 15.42 -12.54 -21.04
N CYS A 8 15.93 -13.14 -19.96
CA CYS A 8 17.36 -13.22 -19.65
C CYS A 8 18.17 -14.03 -20.70
N GLN A 9 17.52 -14.89 -21.51
CA GLN A 9 18.14 -15.67 -22.55
C GLN A 9 17.99 -15.06 -23.95
N MET A 10 17.28 -13.93 -24.06
CA MET A 10 17.00 -13.25 -25.33
C MET A 10 18.04 -12.16 -25.62
N ALA A 11 18.09 -11.73 -26.90
CA ALA A 11 18.91 -10.62 -27.33
C ALA A 11 18.45 -9.32 -26.69
N SER A 12 19.37 -8.40 -26.49
CA SER A 12 19.08 -7.05 -25.97
C SER A 12 18.16 -6.28 -26.88
N ALA A 13 17.30 -5.44 -26.31
CA ALA A 13 16.54 -4.45 -27.07
C ALA A 13 17.48 -3.38 -27.67
N VAL A 14 17.15 -2.89 -28.86
CA VAL A 14 17.92 -1.84 -29.54
C VAL A 14 17.01 -0.62 -29.73
N TYR A 15 17.52 0.53 -29.29
CA TYR A 15 16.84 1.80 -29.42
C TYR A 15 17.66 2.73 -30.29
N ASP A 16 17.01 3.45 -31.21
CA ASP A 16 17.60 4.59 -31.90
C ASP A 16 17.27 5.84 -31.07
N SER A 17 18.29 6.50 -30.54
CA SER A 17 18.13 7.70 -29.72
C SER A 17 18.64 8.94 -30.45
N VAL A 18 17.77 9.94 -30.57
CA VAL A 18 18.09 11.22 -31.14
C VAL A 18 18.09 12.28 -30.06
N SER A 19 19.13 13.09 -29.99
CA SER A 19 19.23 14.26 -29.12
C SER A 19 19.51 15.50 -29.95
N ILE A 20 18.69 16.53 -29.74
CA ILE A 20 18.80 17.83 -30.43
C ILE A 20 19.17 18.87 -29.38
N GLU A 21 20.19 19.66 -29.70
CA GLU A 21 20.58 20.85 -28.94
C GLU A 21 20.37 22.10 -29.79
N ALA A 22 19.51 22.99 -29.34
CA ALA A 22 19.30 24.28 -29.96
C ALA A 22 19.86 25.41 -29.09
N GLN A 23 20.59 26.34 -29.67
CA GLN A 23 21.16 27.48 -28.95
C GLN A 23 20.46 28.79 -29.35
N SER A 24 20.05 29.58 -28.38
CA SER A 24 19.46 30.89 -28.58
C SER A 24 19.82 31.83 -27.44
N ALA A 25 20.34 33.01 -27.76
CA ALA A 25 20.67 34.07 -26.80
C ALA A 25 21.52 33.60 -25.61
N GLY A 26 22.44 32.66 -25.83
CA GLY A 26 23.31 32.08 -24.77
C GLY A 26 22.67 30.96 -23.92
N TYR A 27 21.46 30.57 -24.25
CA TYR A 27 20.78 29.43 -23.60
C TYR A 27 20.79 28.20 -24.51
N THR A 28 20.95 27.03 -23.94
CA THR A 28 20.87 25.75 -24.64
C THR A 28 19.57 25.05 -24.30
N PHE A 29 18.79 24.73 -25.33
CA PHE A 29 17.57 23.93 -25.22
C PHE A 29 17.88 22.52 -25.69
N ARG A 30 17.43 21.51 -24.94
CA ARG A 30 17.64 20.11 -25.29
C ARG A 30 16.30 19.38 -25.41
N ALA A 31 16.23 18.57 -26.46
CA ALA A 31 15.14 17.59 -26.63
C ALA A 31 15.75 16.25 -27.01
N SER A 32 15.21 15.16 -26.43
CA SER A 32 15.65 13.82 -26.77
C SER A 32 14.45 12.92 -27.00
N HIS A 33 14.60 11.97 -27.90
CA HIS A 33 13.61 10.95 -28.19
C HIS A 33 14.31 9.61 -28.45
N SER A 34 13.73 8.51 -27.97
CA SER A 34 14.24 7.17 -28.20
C SER A 34 13.14 6.33 -28.80
N GLU A 35 13.38 5.77 -29.97
CA GLU A 35 12.47 4.88 -30.67
C GLU A 35 12.98 3.44 -30.59
N LEU A 36 12.08 2.50 -30.30
CA LEU A 36 12.40 1.09 -30.22
C LEU A 36 12.56 0.50 -31.61
N LYS A 37 13.80 0.19 -32.03
CA LYS A 37 14.13 -0.40 -33.33
C LYS A 37 14.01 -1.92 -33.35
N PHE A 38 14.42 -2.57 -32.26
CA PHE A 38 14.36 -4.00 -32.10
C PHE A 38 13.97 -4.32 -30.65
N SER A 39 12.85 -5.01 -30.48
CA SER A 39 12.28 -5.26 -29.15
C SER A 39 13.12 -6.21 -28.27
N GLY A 40 13.85 -7.16 -28.89
CA GLY A 40 14.65 -8.09 -28.11
C GLY A 40 13.86 -8.72 -26.95
N PHE A 41 14.42 -8.70 -25.74
CA PHE A 41 13.78 -9.26 -24.54
C PHE A 41 12.50 -8.52 -24.11
N THR A 42 12.33 -7.25 -24.47
CA THR A 42 11.13 -6.47 -24.08
C THR A 42 9.85 -6.98 -24.74
N ALA A 43 9.95 -7.77 -25.82
CA ALA A 43 8.81 -8.46 -26.41
C ALA A 43 8.13 -9.49 -25.48
N VAL A 44 8.86 -9.98 -24.47
CA VAL A 44 8.38 -11.03 -23.55
C VAL A 44 8.23 -10.48 -22.12
N TYR A 45 9.05 -9.53 -21.73
CA TYR A 45 9.08 -8.99 -20.38
C TYR A 45 9.51 -7.52 -20.38
N GLU A 46 8.62 -6.68 -19.87
CA GLU A 46 8.94 -5.32 -19.45
C GLU A 46 8.88 -5.23 -17.94
N GLU A 47 9.91 -4.66 -17.32
CA GLU A 47 9.92 -4.41 -15.89
C GLU A 47 9.01 -3.22 -15.60
N GLY A 48 7.92 -3.46 -14.86
CA GLY A 48 7.05 -2.38 -14.43
C GLY A 48 7.82 -1.42 -13.53
N ARG A 49 7.92 -0.16 -13.95
CA ARG A 49 8.45 0.90 -13.10
C ARG A 49 7.39 1.32 -12.10
N ASP A 50 7.72 1.28 -10.81
CA ASP A 50 6.84 1.75 -9.74
C ASP A 50 6.79 3.28 -9.66
N ASP A 51 7.78 3.94 -10.24
CA ASP A 51 7.96 5.39 -10.20
C ASP A 51 7.68 5.97 -11.60
N GLU A 52 6.69 6.85 -11.65
CA GLU A 52 6.33 7.77 -12.73
C GLU A 52 5.79 7.18 -14.05
N GLU A 53 4.60 7.62 -14.40
CA GLU A 53 4.13 7.61 -15.78
C GLU A 53 5.01 8.58 -16.57
N GLU A 54 5.97 8.08 -17.32
CA GLU A 54 6.69 8.91 -18.31
C GLU A 54 5.64 9.48 -19.27
N ALA A 55 5.56 10.81 -19.32
CA ALA A 55 4.73 11.48 -20.32
C ALA A 55 5.11 10.97 -21.72
N PRO A 56 4.15 10.69 -22.59
CA PRO A 56 4.42 10.20 -23.94
C PRO A 56 5.35 11.18 -24.64
N GLN A 57 6.55 10.73 -24.96
CA GLN A 57 7.53 11.52 -25.70
C GLN A 57 7.09 11.63 -27.15
N SER A 58 6.88 12.86 -27.62
CA SER A 58 6.58 13.10 -29.02
C SER A 58 7.83 12.83 -29.88
N PRO A 59 7.69 12.23 -31.09
CA PRO A 59 8.80 12.04 -31.99
C PRO A 59 9.41 13.39 -32.36
N LEU A 60 10.74 13.43 -32.43
CA LEU A 60 11.46 14.62 -32.86
C LEU A 60 11.49 14.68 -34.38
N PRO A 61 11.41 15.89 -34.97
CA PRO A 61 11.57 16.06 -36.40
C PRO A 61 13.01 15.78 -36.86
N ASP A 62 13.18 15.36 -38.10
CA ASP A 62 14.49 15.27 -38.73
C ASP A 62 15.06 16.64 -38.97
N LEU A 63 16.09 17.00 -38.22
CA LEU A 63 16.81 18.28 -38.31
C LEU A 63 18.25 18.03 -38.72
N ARG A 64 18.82 19.02 -39.44
CA ARG A 64 20.24 19.01 -39.83
C ARG A 64 21.04 19.93 -38.90
N GLU A 65 22.30 19.59 -38.70
CA GLU A 65 23.21 20.42 -37.91
C GLU A 65 23.34 21.82 -38.56
N GLY A 66 23.15 22.85 -37.73
CA GLY A 66 23.19 24.25 -38.18
C GLY A 66 21.88 24.77 -38.82
N GLU A 67 20.81 23.96 -38.82
CA GLU A 67 19.52 24.39 -39.32
C GLU A 67 18.90 25.46 -38.42
N PRO A 68 18.45 26.62 -38.94
CA PRO A 68 17.82 27.66 -38.14
C PRO A 68 16.41 27.23 -37.73
N LEU A 69 16.11 27.30 -36.41
CA LEU A 69 14.80 27.02 -35.85
C LEU A 69 14.04 28.32 -35.55
N GLU A 70 12.77 28.39 -35.95
CA GLU A 70 11.90 29.52 -35.65
C GLU A 70 11.19 29.30 -34.29
N LEU A 71 11.38 30.24 -33.37
CA LEU A 71 10.68 30.23 -32.10
C LEU A 71 9.20 30.61 -32.30
N LYS A 72 8.28 29.66 -32.13
CA LYS A 72 6.84 29.92 -32.30
C LYS A 72 6.18 30.39 -31.01
N GLU A 73 6.49 29.76 -29.88
CA GLU A 73 5.85 30.05 -28.60
C GLU A 73 6.78 29.69 -27.43
N THR A 74 6.71 30.48 -26.37
CA THR A 74 7.34 30.18 -25.09
C THR A 74 6.24 30.00 -24.02
N ARG A 75 6.17 28.85 -23.43
CA ARG A 75 5.23 28.56 -22.32
C ARG A 75 5.99 28.60 -21.02
N LYS A 76 5.44 29.35 -20.06
CA LYS A 76 5.96 29.40 -18.68
C LYS A 76 5.09 28.56 -17.82
N GLU A 77 5.65 27.50 -17.20
CA GLU A 77 4.95 26.64 -16.27
C GLU A 77 5.69 26.64 -14.93
N GLN A 78 4.93 26.80 -13.86
CA GLN A 78 5.47 26.71 -12.52
C GLN A 78 5.30 25.26 -12.04
N HIS A 79 6.41 24.60 -11.73
CA HIS A 79 6.43 23.27 -11.16
C HIS A 79 6.95 23.34 -9.72
N PHE A 80 6.40 22.50 -8.87
CA PHE A 80 6.87 22.33 -7.49
C PHE A 80 7.47 20.95 -7.34
N THR A 81 8.55 20.83 -6.56
CA THR A 81 9.11 19.54 -6.18
C THR A 81 8.06 18.74 -5.40
N GLN A 82 7.87 17.50 -5.79
CA GLN A 82 6.99 16.61 -5.09
C GLN A 82 7.71 15.95 -3.90
N PRO A 83 7.02 15.66 -2.79
CA PRO A 83 7.61 14.87 -1.72
C PRO A 83 7.94 13.46 -2.22
N PRO A 84 8.89 12.75 -1.56
CA PRO A 84 9.16 11.36 -1.90
C PRO A 84 7.88 10.52 -1.89
N ALA A 85 7.75 9.63 -2.85
CA ALA A 85 6.62 8.72 -2.93
C ALA A 85 6.58 7.80 -1.69
N HIS A 86 5.37 7.37 -1.29
CA HIS A 86 5.25 6.34 -0.27
C HIS A 86 5.85 5.02 -0.74
N TYR A 87 6.37 4.24 0.19
CA TYR A 87 6.91 2.93 -0.15
C TYR A 87 5.84 1.99 -0.72
N THR A 88 6.22 1.24 -1.73
CA THR A 88 5.57 -0.01 -2.13
C THR A 88 6.28 -1.18 -1.46
N ASP A 89 5.76 -2.40 -1.58
CA ASP A 89 6.48 -3.58 -1.08
C ASP A 89 7.88 -3.68 -1.71
N ALA A 90 7.99 -3.42 -3.01
CA ALA A 90 9.24 -3.53 -3.75
C ALA A 90 10.24 -2.43 -3.35
N THR A 91 9.80 -1.18 -3.26
CA THR A 91 10.68 -0.05 -2.89
C THR A 91 11.10 -0.12 -1.42
N LEU A 92 10.25 -0.65 -0.53
CA LEU A 92 10.61 -0.90 0.87
C LEU A 92 11.70 -1.98 0.97
N ILE A 93 11.55 -3.10 0.25
CA ILE A 93 12.56 -4.17 0.22
C ILE A 93 13.88 -3.64 -0.33
N ARG A 94 13.84 -2.86 -1.41
CA ARG A 94 15.05 -2.21 -1.96
C ARG A 94 15.74 -1.31 -0.94
N ALA A 95 14.99 -0.48 -0.24
CA ALA A 95 15.54 0.39 0.81
C ALA A 95 16.16 -0.40 1.97
N MET A 96 15.54 -1.53 2.37
CA MET A 96 16.12 -2.44 3.37
C MET A 96 17.43 -3.04 2.88
N GLU A 97 17.48 -3.51 1.64
CA GLU A 97 18.67 -4.09 1.01
C GLU A 97 19.81 -3.07 0.91
N GLU A 98 19.55 -1.87 0.41
CA GLU A 98 20.52 -0.78 0.30
C GLU A 98 21.13 -0.38 1.65
N GLN A 99 20.35 -0.48 2.73
CA GLN A 99 20.79 -0.18 4.08
C GLN A 99 21.34 -1.38 4.84
N GLY A 100 21.38 -2.56 4.23
CA GLY A 100 21.88 -3.79 4.86
C GLY A 100 20.98 -4.35 5.96
N ILE A 101 19.68 -4.01 5.95
CA ILE A 101 18.69 -4.43 6.94
C ILE A 101 17.98 -5.68 6.44
N GLY A 102 18.14 -6.78 7.15
CA GLY A 102 17.55 -8.07 6.79
C GLY A 102 18.31 -8.82 5.69
N ARG A 103 17.74 -9.92 5.27
CA ARG A 103 18.29 -10.83 4.25
C ARG A 103 17.14 -11.30 3.34
N PRO A 104 17.40 -11.89 2.17
CA PRO A 104 16.36 -12.36 1.24
C PRO A 104 15.28 -13.22 1.90
N SER A 105 15.65 -14.03 2.90
CA SER A 105 14.73 -14.88 3.65
C SER A 105 13.82 -14.11 4.62
N THR A 106 14.17 -12.89 5.04
CA THR A 106 13.45 -12.10 6.05
C THR A 106 12.66 -10.93 5.47
N TYR A 107 12.94 -10.47 4.25
CA TYR A 107 12.23 -9.30 3.67
C TYR A 107 10.72 -9.49 3.60
N ALA A 108 10.25 -10.56 2.97
CA ALA A 108 8.83 -10.82 2.83
C ALA A 108 8.12 -11.07 4.17
N PRO A 109 8.67 -11.86 5.11
CA PRO A 109 8.13 -11.98 6.47
C PRO A 109 8.03 -10.65 7.20
N THR A 110 9.01 -9.75 7.07
CA THR A 110 9.00 -8.43 7.71
C THR A 110 7.85 -7.58 7.19
N VAL A 111 7.68 -7.49 5.86
CA VAL A 111 6.56 -6.76 5.24
C VAL A 111 5.21 -7.35 5.68
N SER A 112 5.08 -8.68 5.70
CA SER A 112 3.86 -9.33 6.19
C SER A 112 3.58 -9.00 7.66
N THR A 113 4.60 -9.02 8.51
CA THR A 113 4.46 -8.75 9.94
C THR A 113 3.94 -7.34 10.23
N ILE A 114 4.48 -6.31 9.55
CA ILE A 114 4.02 -4.92 9.77
C ILE A 114 2.59 -4.69 9.26
N LEU A 115 2.15 -5.44 8.24
CA LEU A 115 0.76 -5.45 7.75
C LEU A 115 -0.17 -6.20 8.71
N ASP A 116 0.22 -7.41 9.16
CA ASP A 116 -0.59 -8.25 10.05
C ASP A 116 -0.79 -7.61 11.43
N ARG A 117 0.20 -6.84 11.88
CA ARG A 117 0.12 -6.04 13.12
C ARG A 117 -0.58 -4.70 12.94
N GLU A 118 -1.08 -4.41 11.75
CA GLU A 118 -1.74 -3.14 11.41
C GLU A 118 -0.89 -1.89 11.68
N TYR A 119 0.45 -2.00 11.67
CA TYR A 119 1.33 -0.83 11.76
C TYR A 119 1.32 -0.01 10.48
N VAL A 120 1.10 -0.69 9.35
CA VAL A 120 0.87 -0.11 8.04
C VAL A 120 -0.35 -0.73 7.37
N VAL A 121 -0.97 0.00 6.46
CA VAL A 121 -2.06 -0.49 5.59
C VAL A 121 -1.70 -0.26 4.13
N LYS A 122 -2.27 -1.06 3.23
CA LYS A 122 -2.12 -0.87 1.79
C LYS A 122 -3.22 0.01 1.24
N GLU A 123 -2.83 1.12 0.60
CA GLU A 123 -3.69 1.95 -0.23
C GLU A 123 -3.23 1.83 -1.68
N GLY A 124 -3.95 1.01 -2.46
CA GLY A 124 -3.50 0.61 -3.79
C GLY A 124 -2.18 -0.17 -3.72
N LYS A 125 -1.12 0.36 -4.34
CA LYS A 125 0.23 -0.22 -4.29
C LYS A 125 1.09 0.30 -3.12
N TYR A 126 0.68 1.38 -2.46
CA TYR A 126 1.47 2.08 -1.46
C TYR A 126 1.19 1.59 -0.03
N LEU A 127 2.24 1.62 0.79
CA LEU A 127 2.18 1.37 2.21
C LEU A 127 1.98 2.70 2.96
N ARG A 128 0.94 2.75 3.79
CA ARG A 128 0.63 3.91 4.64
C ARG A 128 0.76 3.54 6.11
N ILE A 129 1.48 4.36 6.87
CA ILE A 129 1.58 4.17 8.31
C ILE A 129 0.25 4.51 8.98
N THR A 130 -0.19 3.65 9.91
CA THR A 130 -1.40 3.85 10.71
C THR A 130 -1.11 4.70 11.95
N ASN A 131 -2.15 5.15 12.65
CA ASN A 131 -1.99 5.81 13.95
C ASN A 131 -1.32 4.87 14.98
N LEU A 132 -1.67 3.59 14.97
CA LEU A 132 -1.00 2.58 15.79
C LEU A 132 0.49 2.48 15.45
N GLY A 133 0.84 2.39 14.18
CA GLY A 133 2.23 2.35 13.73
C GLY A 133 3.03 3.58 14.16
N ARG A 134 2.45 4.78 14.08
CA ARG A 134 3.09 6.02 14.55
C ARG A 134 3.37 5.99 16.05
N VAL A 135 2.39 5.57 16.85
CA VAL A 135 2.53 5.51 18.32
C VAL A 135 3.59 4.49 18.71
N VAL A 136 3.57 3.29 18.11
CA VAL A 136 4.56 2.23 18.38
C VAL A 136 5.96 2.70 17.97
N THR A 137 6.11 3.31 16.79
CA THR A 137 7.41 3.81 16.32
C THR A 137 7.93 4.93 17.23
N ALA A 138 7.06 5.85 17.68
CA ALA A 138 7.45 6.90 18.61
C ALA A 138 7.92 6.34 19.96
N LEU A 139 7.19 5.36 20.51
CA LEU A 139 7.55 4.68 21.74
C LEU A 139 8.90 3.95 21.62
N MET A 140 9.10 3.20 20.52
CA MET A 140 10.36 2.50 20.28
C MET A 140 11.54 3.46 20.17
N LYS A 141 11.39 4.56 19.44
CA LYS A 141 12.43 5.59 19.33
C LYS A 141 12.75 6.28 20.64
N GLU A 142 11.75 6.47 21.51
CA GLU A 142 11.93 7.12 22.80
C GLU A 142 12.59 6.22 23.85
N ARG A 143 12.23 4.93 23.88
CA ARG A 143 12.64 3.99 24.93
C ARG A 143 13.78 3.06 24.52
N PHE A 144 13.92 2.78 23.23
CA PHE A 144 14.88 1.86 22.64
C PHE A 144 15.57 2.52 21.44
N SER A 145 16.13 3.72 21.66
CA SER A 145 16.71 4.55 20.58
C SER A 145 17.72 3.80 19.75
N ASP A 146 18.60 3.04 20.39
CA ASP A 146 19.69 2.32 19.74
C ASP A 146 19.18 1.18 18.89
N ILE A 147 18.22 0.39 19.40
CA ILE A 147 17.61 -0.71 18.66
C ILE A 147 16.75 -0.19 17.51
N ALA A 148 16.12 0.99 17.68
CA ALA A 148 15.31 1.63 16.64
C ALA A 148 16.16 2.32 15.56
N ASP A 149 17.46 2.41 15.70
CA ASP A 149 18.37 2.93 14.68
C ASP A 149 18.57 1.91 13.56
N LEU A 150 18.49 2.37 12.32
CA LEU A 150 18.71 1.55 11.13
C LEU A 150 20.12 0.95 11.09
N LYS A 151 21.13 1.70 11.57
CA LYS A 151 22.52 1.25 11.65
C LYS A 151 22.71 0.10 12.62
N PHE A 152 21.96 0.10 13.73
CA PHE A 152 22.01 -1.00 14.69
C PHE A 152 21.65 -2.33 14.03
N THR A 153 20.52 -2.36 13.31
CA THR A 153 20.07 -3.58 12.63
C THR A 153 21.09 -4.04 11.57
N ALA A 154 21.61 -3.10 10.76
CA ALA A 154 22.63 -3.42 9.76
C ALA A 154 23.90 -3.97 10.39
N ASN A 155 24.38 -3.39 11.49
CA ASN A 155 25.54 -3.87 12.23
C ASN A 155 25.29 -5.27 12.83
N MET A 156 24.10 -5.51 13.36
CA MET A 156 23.72 -6.81 13.90
C MET A 156 23.74 -7.89 12.82
N GLU A 157 23.22 -7.60 11.63
CA GLU A 157 23.28 -8.50 10.48
C GLU A 157 24.73 -8.82 10.09
N GLN A 158 25.63 -7.83 10.05
CA GLN A 158 27.04 -8.05 9.77
C GLN A 158 27.75 -8.91 10.85
N ARG A 159 27.37 -8.72 12.11
CA ARG A 159 27.90 -9.55 13.22
C ARG A 159 27.41 -11.00 13.11
N LEU A 160 26.16 -11.20 12.70
CA LEU A 160 25.63 -12.54 12.45
C LEU A 160 26.32 -13.21 11.26
N ASP A 161 26.64 -12.48 10.19
CA ASP A 161 27.47 -12.97 9.09
C ASP A 161 28.88 -13.40 9.59
N SER A 162 29.48 -12.62 10.49
CA SER A 162 30.77 -12.96 11.11
C SER A 162 30.71 -14.23 11.97
N VAL A 163 29.53 -14.51 12.59
CA VAL A 163 29.29 -15.76 13.31
C VAL A 163 29.18 -16.94 12.33
N GLU A 164 28.47 -16.74 11.22
CA GLU A 164 28.34 -17.75 10.15
C GLU A 164 29.72 -18.13 9.56
N GLU A 165 30.57 -17.13 9.35
CA GLU A 165 31.97 -17.33 8.90
C GLU A 165 32.90 -17.92 9.96
N GLY A 166 32.44 -18.14 11.18
CA GLY A 166 33.22 -18.66 12.30
C GLY A 166 34.25 -17.69 12.89
N LYS A 167 34.18 -16.40 12.55
CA LYS A 167 35.11 -15.36 13.05
C LYS A 167 34.73 -14.87 14.45
N THR A 168 33.47 -14.96 14.84
CA THR A 168 32.96 -14.46 16.11
C THR A 168 32.09 -15.52 16.78
N ALA A 169 32.19 -15.68 18.10
CA ALA A 169 31.30 -16.57 18.82
C ALA A 169 29.93 -15.93 19.04
N TRP A 170 28.85 -16.65 18.72
CA TRP A 170 27.48 -16.14 18.86
C TRP A 170 27.12 -15.70 20.30
N LYS A 171 27.73 -16.37 21.31
CA LYS A 171 27.52 -16.02 22.71
C LYS A 171 28.06 -14.64 23.07
N ASP A 172 29.13 -14.19 22.41
CA ASP A 172 29.72 -12.88 22.67
C ASP A 172 28.84 -11.80 22.05
N VAL A 173 28.30 -12.04 20.84
CA VAL A 173 27.31 -11.14 20.22
C VAL A 173 26.10 -10.94 21.11
N LEU A 174 25.55 -12.04 21.66
CA LEU A 174 24.39 -11.97 22.56
C LEU A 174 24.72 -11.29 23.88
N ARG A 175 25.89 -11.54 24.45
CA ARG A 175 26.28 -10.97 25.75
C ARG A 175 26.45 -9.44 25.67
N GLU A 176 27.04 -8.97 24.58
CA GLU A 176 27.19 -7.53 24.34
C GLU A 176 25.83 -6.84 24.10
N PHE A 177 24.94 -7.49 23.34
CA PHE A 177 23.62 -6.94 23.08
C PHE A 177 22.72 -6.91 24.34
N TYR A 178 22.69 -8.00 25.09
CA TYR A 178 21.70 -8.22 26.14
C TYR A 178 21.87 -7.27 27.33
N GLY A 179 23.12 -6.90 27.66
CA GLY A 179 23.38 -6.04 28.80
C GLY A 179 22.71 -4.67 28.69
N ASP A 180 22.88 -4.00 27.57
CA ASP A 180 22.28 -2.69 27.32
C ASP A 180 20.75 -2.80 27.13
N PHE A 181 20.31 -3.85 26.42
CA PHE A 181 18.90 -4.12 26.21
C PHE A 181 18.13 -4.38 27.51
N GLU A 182 18.69 -5.14 28.45
CA GLU A 182 18.06 -5.42 29.75
C GLU A 182 17.87 -4.13 30.58
N GLN A 183 18.86 -3.23 30.52
CA GLN A 183 18.77 -1.95 31.20
C GLN A 183 17.70 -1.03 30.57
N ASP A 184 17.62 -0.98 29.25
CA ASP A 184 16.59 -0.22 28.53
C ASP A 184 15.19 -0.78 28.80
N LEU A 185 15.05 -2.10 28.88
CA LEU A 185 13.79 -2.76 29.19
C LEU A 185 13.31 -2.41 30.61
N GLU A 186 14.19 -2.50 31.62
CA GLU A 186 13.86 -2.10 32.99
C GLU A 186 13.45 -0.63 33.08
N ASN A 187 14.17 0.25 32.38
CA ASN A 187 13.85 1.69 32.34
C ASN A 187 12.50 1.95 31.67
N ALA A 188 12.21 1.25 30.59
CA ALA A 188 10.93 1.34 29.90
C ALA A 188 9.78 0.83 30.77
N GLU A 189 9.94 -0.31 31.46
CA GLU A 189 8.94 -0.85 32.38
C GLU A 189 8.63 0.13 33.51
N LYS A 190 9.64 0.68 34.16
CA LYS A 190 9.48 1.69 35.24
C LYS A 190 8.76 2.95 34.75
N ALA A 191 9.08 3.40 33.53
CA ALA A 191 8.49 4.61 32.94
C ALA A 191 7.04 4.41 32.46
N LEU A 192 6.67 3.18 32.11
CA LEU A 192 5.35 2.82 31.60
C LEU A 192 4.43 2.21 32.67
N ASP A 193 4.91 2.07 33.89
CA ASP A 193 4.12 1.49 34.97
C ASP A 193 2.83 2.31 35.21
N GLY A 194 1.68 1.63 35.06
CA GLY A 194 0.35 2.26 35.13
C GLY A 194 -0.03 3.17 33.96
N ALA A 195 0.86 3.42 33.01
CA ALA A 195 0.56 4.25 31.87
C ALA A 195 -0.26 3.50 30.79
N ARG A 196 -1.37 4.11 30.33
CA ARG A 196 -2.11 3.64 29.16
C ARG A 196 -1.80 4.56 27.98
N ILE A 197 -1.03 4.04 27.03
CA ILE A 197 -0.76 4.77 25.78
C ILE A 197 -2.03 4.71 24.93
N LYS A 198 -2.64 5.87 24.66
CA LYS A 198 -3.81 5.99 23.82
C LYS A 198 -3.35 6.15 22.37
N VAL A 199 -3.79 5.26 21.51
CA VAL A 199 -3.68 5.44 20.06
C VAL A 199 -4.77 6.44 19.64
N PRO A 200 -4.44 7.53 18.93
CA PRO A 200 -5.44 8.46 18.42
C PRO A 200 -6.43 7.73 17.51
N ASP A 201 -7.72 7.94 17.76
CA ASP A 201 -8.77 7.35 16.93
C ASP A 201 -8.71 7.96 15.52
N GLU A 202 -9.02 7.16 14.50
CA GLU A 202 -9.18 7.61 13.13
C GLU A 202 -10.56 8.29 12.99
N VAL A 203 -10.56 9.59 12.66
CA VAL A 203 -11.79 10.35 12.51
C VAL A 203 -12.43 10.02 11.16
N SER A 204 -13.72 9.67 11.19
CA SER A 204 -14.54 9.44 10.00
C SER A 204 -15.25 10.73 9.55
N GLU A 205 -15.62 10.79 8.28
CA GLU A 205 -16.48 11.87 7.75
C GLU A 205 -17.94 11.72 8.21
N GLU A 206 -18.32 10.56 8.73
CA GLU A 206 -19.66 10.29 9.22
C GLU A 206 -19.95 11.06 10.52
N ILE A 207 -21.13 11.70 10.57
CA ILE A 207 -21.57 12.52 11.71
C ILE A 207 -22.49 11.70 12.61
N CYS A 208 -22.29 11.80 13.91
CA CYS A 208 -23.17 11.19 14.90
C CYS A 208 -24.58 11.81 14.84
N PRO A 209 -25.64 11.03 14.59
CA PRO A 209 -27.01 11.55 14.51
C PRO A 209 -27.58 12.06 15.87
N GLU A 210 -26.96 11.66 16.99
CA GLU A 210 -27.41 12.04 18.32
C GLU A 210 -26.79 13.34 18.83
N CYS A 211 -25.49 13.60 18.51
CA CYS A 211 -24.77 14.74 19.08
C CYS A 211 -24.02 15.60 18.05
N GLY A 212 -24.06 15.27 16.76
CA GLY A 212 -23.44 16.05 15.69
C GLY A 212 -21.90 15.99 15.62
N ARG A 213 -21.21 15.20 16.46
CA ARG A 213 -19.75 15.03 16.40
C ARG A 213 -19.38 14.03 15.32
N ASN A 214 -18.22 14.20 14.70
CA ASN A 214 -17.68 13.19 13.76
C ASN A 214 -17.45 11.88 14.50
N LEU A 215 -17.86 10.77 13.88
CA LEU A 215 -17.61 9.43 14.41
C LEU A 215 -16.14 9.06 14.26
N VAL A 216 -15.68 8.19 15.14
CA VAL A 216 -14.30 7.66 15.11
C VAL A 216 -14.33 6.16 14.92
N VAL A 217 -13.32 5.66 14.20
CA VAL A 217 -13.16 4.22 13.99
C VAL A 217 -12.51 3.61 15.24
N LYS A 218 -13.21 2.63 15.83
CA LYS A 218 -12.72 1.85 16.95
C LYS A 218 -12.63 0.37 16.60
N SER A 219 -11.67 -0.31 17.21
CA SER A 219 -11.54 -1.77 17.11
C SER A 219 -12.24 -2.43 18.29
N GLY A 220 -13.15 -3.35 18.00
CA GLY A 220 -13.88 -4.12 19.01
C GLY A 220 -13.74 -5.62 18.80
N ARG A 221 -14.31 -6.41 19.69
CA ARG A 221 -14.28 -7.89 19.65
C ARG A 221 -14.80 -8.48 18.31
N PHE A 222 -15.68 -7.76 17.63
CA PHE A 222 -16.31 -8.18 16.37
C PHE A 222 -15.76 -7.50 15.13
N GLY A 223 -14.64 -6.76 15.24
CA GLY A 223 -14.01 -6.00 14.18
C GLY A 223 -14.09 -4.49 14.39
N ARG A 224 -13.72 -3.72 13.36
CA ARG A 224 -13.76 -2.26 13.38
C ARG A 224 -15.20 -1.75 13.28
N PHE A 225 -15.52 -0.70 14.03
CA PHE A 225 -16.83 -0.06 14.03
C PHE A 225 -16.67 1.45 14.23
N LEU A 226 -17.70 2.21 13.86
CA LEU A 226 -17.77 3.64 14.11
C LEU A 226 -18.42 3.88 15.47
N ALA A 227 -17.81 4.72 16.29
CA ALA A 227 -18.31 5.10 17.60
C ALA A 227 -18.26 6.61 17.76
N CYS A 228 -19.17 7.13 18.55
CA CYS A 228 -19.14 8.55 18.92
C CYS A 228 -18.00 8.80 19.92
N PRO A 229 -17.13 9.82 19.70
CA PRO A 229 -16.08 10.19 20.65
C PRO A 229 -16.62 10.79 21.96
N GLY A 230 -17.90 11.13 22.00
CA GLY A 230 -18.57 11.68 23.18
C GLY A 230 -18.93 10.68 24.28
N TYR A 231 -18.43 9.44 24.22
CA TYR A 231 -18.63 8.47 25.29
C TYR A 231 -17.99 8.98 26.62
N PRO A 232 -18.68 8.84 27.77
CA PRO A 232 -19.93 8.11 28.03
C PRO A 232 -21.24 8.90 27.77
N GLU A 233 -21.19 10.20 27.48
CA GLU A 233 -22.37 11.06 27.31
C GLU A 233 -23.20 10.64 26.07
N CYS A 234 -22.53 10.24 25.01
CA CYS A 234 -23.15 9.72 23.78
C CYS A 234 -22.60 8.32 23.47
N THR A 235 -23.49 7.33 23.49
CA THR A 235 -23.12 5.91 23.32
C THR A 235 -23.36 5.40 21.89
N PHE A 236 -23.61 6.31 20.95
CA PHE A 236 -23.92 5.95 19.57
C PHE A 236 -22.77 5.16 18.92
N THR A 237 -23.11 4.04 18.32
CA THR A 237 -22.19 3.20 17.55
C THR A 237 -22.87 2.67 16.30
N MET A 238 -22.11 2.53 15.21
CA MET A 238 -22.57 1.90 13.99
C MET A 238 -21.47 1.02 13.37
N PRO A 239 -21.84 -0.04 12.61
CA PRO A 239 -20.86 -0.85 11.90
C PRO A 239 -20.07 -0.01 10.89
N LEU A 240 -18.76 -0.22 10.80
CA LEU A 240 -17.96 0.34 9.72
C LEU A 240 -18.31 -0.42 8.44
N VAL A 241 -18.95 0.26 7.51
CA VAL A 241 -19.44 -0.34 6.27
C VAL A 241 -18.58 0.15 5.12
N VAL A 242 -18.00 -0.77 4.37
CA VAL A 242 -17.22 -0.46 3.17
C VAL A 242 -18.12 -0.62 1.95
N GLU A 243 -18.36 0.48 1.23
CA GLU A 243 -19.10 0.46 -0.02
C GLU A 243 -18.29 -0.28 -1.09
N MET A 244 -18.96 -1.14 -1.83
CA MET A 244 -18.37 -1.90 -2.93
C MET A 244 -18.83 -1.32 -4.26
N PRO A 245 -18.03 -1.47 -5.34
CA PRO A 245 -18.46 -1.04 -6.66
C PRO A 245 -19.71 -1.81 -7.13
N GLY A 246 -20.50 -1.15 -7.96
CA GLY A 246 -21.71 -1.72 -8.55
C GLY A 246 -22.97 -1.52 -7.71
N ARG A 247 -24.08 -2.09 -8.16
CA ARG A 247 -25.41 -1.95 -7.57
C ARG A 247 -26.03 -3.31 -7.27
N CYS A 248 -26.90 -3.34 -6.28
CA CYS A 248 -27.64 -4.55 -5.91
C CYS A 248 -28.48 -5.04 -7.10
N PRO A 249 -28.34 -6.30 -7.55
CA PRO A 249 -29.09 -6.83 -8.68
C PRO A 249 -30.58 -7.00 -8.39
N LYS A 250 -31.00 -6.96 -7.10
CA LYS A 250 -32.43 -7.08 -6.73
C LYS A 250 -33.16 -5.73 -6.63
N CYS A 251 -32.50 -4.71 -6.04
CA CYS A 251 -33.19 -3.45 -5.75
C CYS A 251 -32.44 -2.18 -6.22
N GLY A 252 -31.27 -2.32 -6.88
CA GLY A 252 -30.46 -1.20 -7.33
C GLY A 252 -29.73 -0.42 -6.23
N GLY A 253 -29.90 -0.75 -4.95
CA GLY A 253 -29.24 -0.13 -3.82
C GLY A 253 -27.71 -0.40 -3.81
N ARG A 254 -26.98 0.26 -2.91
CA ARG A 254 -25.54 0.09 -2.78
C ARG A 254 -25.17 -1.29 -2.26
N LEU A 255 -24.04 -1.80 -2.73
CA LEU A 255 -23.46 -3.06 -2.24
C LEU A 255 -22.42 -2.76 -1.18
N MET A 256 -22.50 -3.49 -0.08
CA MET A 256 -21.69 -3.27 1.11
C MET A 256 -20.90 -4.52 1.47
N LYS A 257 -19.62 -4.34 1.78
CA LYS A 257 -18.78 -5.40 2.34
C LYS A 257 -19.01 -5.46 3.86
N ARG A 258 -19.27 -6.64 4.38
CA ARG A 258 -19.41 -6.91 5.82
C ARG A 258 -18.56 -8.10 6.24
N THR A 259 -18.17 -8.12 7.48
CA THR A 259 -17.46 -9.22 8.11
C THR A 259 -18.32 -9.84 9.21
N GLY A 260 -18.22 -11.14 9.38
CA GLY A 260 -18.89 -11.87 10.44
C GLY A 260 -17.98 -12.96 11.00
N ASN A 261 -18.30 -13.47 12.18
CA ASN A 261 -17.57 -14.59 12.80
C ASN A 261 -18.44 -15.84 12.77
N SER A 262 -17.88 -16.93 12.29
CA SER A 262 -18.56 -18.22 12.28
C SER A 262 -18.76 -18.73 13.72
N LYS A 263 -20.00 -18.99 14.10
CA LYS A 263 -20.33 -19.55 15.42
C LYS A 263 -19.72 -20.95 15.62
N LYS A 264 -19.49 -21.71 14.56
CA LYS A 264 -18.96 -23.08 14.62
C LYS A 264 -17.42 -23.12 14.68
N THR A 265 -16.73 -22.24 13.97
CA THR A 265 -15.27 -22.31 13.81
C THR A 265 -14.53 -21.15 14.43
N GLY A 266 -15.22 -20.11 14.92
CA GLY A 266 -14.63 -18.86 15.41
C GLY A 266 -13.93 -18.03 14.34
N LYS A 267 -13.82 -18.54 13.10
CA LYS A 267 -13.10 -17.83 12.02
C LYS A 267 -13.93 -16.68 11.48
N GLN A 268 -13.25 -15.58 11.20
CA GLN A 268 -13.83 -14.44 10.53
C GLN A 268 -14.07 -14.74 9.05
N TYR A 269 -15.21 -14.31 8.53
CA TYR A 269 -15.55 -14.41 7.13
C TYR A 269 -16.07 -13.09 6.57
N THR A 270 -15.88 -12.86 5.28
CA THR A 270 -16.37 -11.67 4.57
C THR A 270 -17.52 -12.06 3.66
N TYR A 271 -18.56 -11.24 3.62
CA TYR A 271 -19.70 -11.37 2.70
C TYR A 271 -20.11 -10.00 2.19
N TYR A 272 -20.86 -9.99 1.10
CA TYR A 272 -21.36 -8.78 0.46
C TYR A 272 -22.88 -8.79 0.47
N CYS A 273 -23.47 -7.66 0.80
CA CYS A 273 -24.93 -7.56 0.90
C CYS A 273 -25.40 -6.19 0.44
N CYS A 274 -26.69 -6.09 0.16
CA CYS A 274 -27.35 -4.80 -0.10
C CYS A 274 -27.39 -3.94 1.18
N GLU A 275 -27.29 -2.63 1.06
CA GLU A 275 -27.46 -1.69 2.18
C GLU A 275 -28.80 -1.87 2.90
N HIS A 276 -29.83 -2.27 2.19
CA HIS A 276 -31.20 -2.44 2.70
C HIS A 276 -31.44 -3.80 3.40
N VAL A 277 -30.43 -4.67 3.54
CA VAL A 277 -30.61 -5.99 4.21
C VAL A 277 -31.12 -5.85 5.65
N ASN A 278 -30.71 -4.79 6.35
CA ASN A 278 -31.15 -4.53 7.73
C ASN A 278 -32.01 -3.26 7.83
N SER A 279 -32.69 -2.86 6.76
CA SER A 279 -33.61 -1.73 6.80
C SER A 279 -34.73 -1.97 7.82
N LYS A 280 -35.04 -0.96 8.63
CA LYS A 280 -36.20 -0.97 9.53
C LYS A 280 -37.49 -0.78 8.77
N ASP A 281 -37.42 -0.23 7.56
CA ASP A 281 -38.55 -0.07 6.67
C ASP A 281 -38.76 -1.37 5.88
N GLU A 282 -39.84 -2.06 6.14
CA GLU A 282 -40.19 -3.34 5.50
C GLU A 282 -40.39 -3.19 3.98
N THR A 283 -40.81 -2.01 3.51
CA THR A 283 -41.02 -1.75 2.08
C THR A 283 -39.72 -1.60 1.30
N ALA A 284 -38.66 -1.16 1.97
CA ALA A 284 -37.32 -1.00 1.39
C ALA A 284 -36.38 -2.22 1.63
N LYS A 285 -36.87 -3.24 2.36
CA LYS A 285 -36.05 -4.38 2.76
C LYS A 285 -35.62 -5.22 1.57
N CYS A 286 -34.33 -5.52 1.48
CA CYS A 286 -33.73 -6.35 0.45
C CYS A 286 -32.94 -7.49 1.09
N ASP A 287 -33.13 -8.70 0.64
CA ASP A 287 -32.50 -9.92 1.17
C ASP A 287 -31.22 -10.33 0.40
N PHE A 288 -30.75 -9.47 -0.51
CA PHE A 288 -29.58 -9.82 -1.34
C PHE A 288 -28.31 -9.92 -0.49
N MET A 289 -27.71 -11.11 -0.53
CA MET A 289 -26.41 -11.41 0.11
C MET A 289 -25.64 -12.43 -0.73
N THR A 290 -24.32 -12.26 -0.86
CA THR A 290 -23.44 -13.12 -1.60
C THR A 290 -22.06 -13.22 -0.98
N TRP A 291 -21.35 -14.32 -1.26
CA TRP A 291 -19.93 -14.51 -0.96
C TRP A 291 -19.02 -14.02 -2.10
N ASP A 292 -19.60 -13.78 -3.27
CA ASP A 292 -18.87 -13.38 -4.46
C ASP A 292 -18.60 -11.89 -4.44
N VAL A 293 -17.40 -11.49 -4.84
CA VAL A 293 -16.92 -10.11 -4.75
C VAL A 293 -17.50 -9.28 -5.90
N PRO A 294 -18.24 -8.19 -5.62
CA PRO A 294 -18.69 -7.27 -6.67
C PRO A 294 -17.50 -6.64 -7.39
N VAL A 295 -17.59 -6.50 -8.71
CA VAL A 295 -16.59 -5.82 -9.55
C VAL A 295 -17.18 -4.56 -10.15
N LYS A 296 -16.32 -3.68 -10.67
CA LYS A 296 -16.72 -2.39 -11.22
C LYS A 296 -17.48 -2.53 -12.56
N ASP A 297 -17.24 -3.63 -13.26
CA ASP A 297 -17.80 -3.85 -14.59
C ASP A 297 -19.24 -4.35 -14.50
N ASP A 298 -20.10 -3.83 -15.36
CA ASP A 298 -21.47 -4.29 -15.51
C ASP A 298 -21.59 -5.33 -16.63
N CYS A 299 -22.56 -6.20 -16.50
CA CYS A 299 -22.83 -7.23 -17.49
C CYS A 299 -23.25 -6.60 -18.84
N PRO A 300 -22.56 -6.88 -19.94
CA PRO A 300 -22.87 -6.30 -21.25
C PRO A 300 -24.24 -6.75 -21.82
N VAL A 301 -24.84 -7.81 -21.25
CA VAL A 301 -26.12 -8.34 -21.69
C VAL A 301 -27.30 -7.74 -20.90
N CYS A 302 -27.18 -7.67 -19.56
CA CYS A 302 -28.30 -7.24 -18.72
C CYS A 302 -28.04 -5.95 -17.92
N GLY A 303 -26.86 -5.33 -18.02
CA GLY A 303 -26.50 -4.09 -17.35
C GLY A 303 -26.36 -4.18 -15.81
N HIS A 304 -26.45 -5.39 -15.22
CA HIS A 304 -26.30 -5.56 -13.78
C HIS A 304 -24.82 -5.77 -13.41
N THR A 305 -24.48 -5.40 -12.18
CA THR A 305 -23.15 -5.58 -11.62
C THR A 305 -22.67 -7.03 -11.76
N MET A 306 -21.44 -7.20 -12.22
CA MET A 306 -20.81 -8.50 -12.30
C MET A 306 -20.09 -8.83 -10.97
N PHE A 307 -19.90 -10.14 -10.75
CA PHE A 307 -19.26 -10.67 -9.54
C PHE A 307 -18.10 -11.60 -9.90
N LYS A 308 -17.15 -11.75 -9.02
CA LYS A 308 -16.09 -12.76 -9.13
C LYS A 308 -16.05 -13.65 -7.89
N LYS A 309 -15.74 -14.92 -8.09
CA LYS A 309 -15.61 -15.88 -6.98
C LYS A 309 -14.55 -15.42 -5.99
N ALA A 310 -14.86 -15.45 -4.70
CA ALA A 310 -13.87 -15.21 -3.66
C ALA A 310 -12.79 -16.31 -3.68
N GLY A 311 -11.54 -15.96 -3.35
CA GLY A 311 -10.42 -16.89 -3.27
C GLY A 311 -9.16 -16.39 -3.98
N ARG A 312 -8.04 -17.14 -3.84
CA ARG A 312 -6.75 -16.82 -4.46
C ARG A 312 -6.77 -17.07 -5.98
N GLY A 313 -5.99 -16.29 -6.73
CA GLY A 313 -5.80 -16.38 -8.18
C GLY A 313 -6.81 -15.57 -8.99
N PHE A 314 -6.54 -15.47 -10.30
CA PHE A 314 -7.40 -14.75 -11.23
C PHE A 314 -8.74 -15.50 -11.41
N LYS A 315 -9.84 -14.80 -11.21
CA LYS A 315 -11.20 -15.31 -11.40
C LYS A 315 -11.92 -14.42 -12.40
N LYS A 316 -12.43 -15.03 -13.47
CA LYS A 316 -13.24 -14.28 -14.45
C LYS A 316 -14.52 -13.76 -13.79
N PRO A 317 -14.89 -12.48 -14.04
CA PRO A 317 -16.19 -11.98 -13.63
C PRO A 317 -17.32 -12.76 -14.30
N PHE A 318 -18.44 -12.91 -13.59
CA PHE A 318 -19.65 -13.57 -14.09
C PHE A 318 -20.89 -12.75 -13.69
N CYS A 319 -21.96 -12.89 -14.46
CA CYS A 319 -23.24 -12.31 -14.13
C CYS A 319 -24.01 -13.23 -13.19
N ILE A 320 -24.62 -12.67 -12.13
CA ILE A 320 -25.40 -13.44 -11.16
C ILE A 320 -26.87 -13.63 -11.61
N ASN A 321 -27.31 -12.83 -12.57
CA ASN A 321 -28.59 -13.02 -13.23
C ASN A 321 -28.44 -14.15 -14.25
N PRO A 322 -29.32 -15.16 -14.23
CA PRO A 322 -29.29 -16.28 -15.17
C PRO A 322 -29.56 -15.83 -16.60
#